data_41127333bc26c285553d5e1a22dc3abc
#
_entry.id   41127333bc26c285553d5e1a22dc3abc
#
_cell.length_a   1.000
_cell.length_b   1.000
_cell.length_c   1.000
_cell.angle_alpha   90.00
_cell.angle_beta   90.00
_cell.angle_gamma   90.00
#
_symmetry.space_group_name_H-M   'P 1'
#
loop_
_entity.id
_entity.type
_entity.pdbx_description
1 polymer ?
#
loop_
_entity_poly.entity_id
_entity_poly.type
_entity_poly.pdbx_seq_one_letter_code
_entity_poly.pdbx_strand_id
1 'polypeptide(L)'
;MKKYFELIAPCHFGMEAVLKKEIIDLGYEISLVEDGRVTFLGDDEAICRANVFLRTAERVLLKVGSFRAETFEELFQGTKAIPWEEYIPQDGKFWVAKASSIKSKLFSPSDIQRIMKKAMVERMKGAYGITWFPEDGASYPLRVFLYKDVVTVAMDTSGDSLHKRGYRTLTSKAPIT
;
A
#
# COMPACT_ATOMS: atom_id res chain seq x y z
N MET A 1 14.19 20.32 -1.25
CA MET A 1 12.82 20.32 -0.67
C MET A 1 12.52 18.89 -0.19
N LYS A 2 12.09 18.72 1.08
CA LYS A 2 11.61 17.41 1.55
C LYS A 2 10.33 17.06 0.78
N LYS A 3 10.28 15.88 0.19
CA LYS A 3 9.08 15.35 -0.46
C LYS A 3 8.20 14.72 0.60
N TYR A 4 6.95 15.16 0.73
CA TYR A 4 5.98 14.57 1.65
C TYR A 4 5.07 13.60 0.90
N PHE A 5 4.72 12.51 1.57
CA PHE A 5 3.88 11.44 1.08
C PHE A 5 2.68 11.24 1.99
N GLU A 6 1.61 10.70 1.45
CA GLU A 6 0.56 10.09 2.26
C GLU A 6 0.95 8.64 2.59
N LEU A 7 1.03 8.34 3.88
CA LEU A 7 1.33 7.02 4.41
C LEU A 7 0.06 6.43 5.03
N ILE A 8 -0.22 5.17 4.73
CA ILE A 8 -1.39 4.46 5.24
C ILE A 8 -0.92 3.38 6.22
N ALA A 9 -1.44 3.41 7.44
CA ALA A 9 -1.20 2.41 8.46
C ALA A 9 -2.49 1.62 8.73
N PRO A 10 -2.64 0.40 8.17
CA PRO A 10 -3.74 -0.50 8.53
C PRO A 10 -3.62 -0.99 9.98
N CYS A 11 -4.76 -1.15 10.65
CA CYS A 11 -4.86 -1.71 11.99
C CYS A 11 -6.11 -2.59 12.14
N HIS A 12 -6.20 -3.31 13.24
CA HIS A 12 -7.44 -3.98 13.60
C HIS A 12 -8.56 -2.98 13.91
N PHE A 13 -9.80 -3.35 13.56
CA PHE A 13 -10.98 -2.52 13.86
C PHE A 13 -11.06 -2.18 15.34
N GLY A 14 -11.33 -0.92 15.65
CA GLY A 14 -11.40 -0.38 17.01
C GLY A 14 -10.05 0.11 17.55
N MET A 15 -8.94 -0.09 16.83
CA MET A 15 -7.61 0.38 17.23
C MET A 15 -7.23 1.73 16.60
N GLU A 16 -8.10 2.30 15.77
CA GLU A 16 -7.80 3.50 14.98
C GLU A 16 -7.45 4.71 15.87
N ALA A 17 -8.15 4.86 17.02
CA ALA A 17 -7.89 5.95 17.95
C ALA A 17 -6.51 5.81 18.64
N VAL A 18 -6.11 4.59 18.96
CA VAL A 18 -4.81 4.30 19.58
C VAL A 18 -3.70 4.52 18.56
N LEU A 19 -3.86 3.98 17.34
CA LEU A 19 -2.90 4.16 16.24
C LEU A 19 -2.75 5.64 15.87
N LYS A 20 -3.86 6.39 15.77
CA LYS A 20 -3.82 7.84 15.57
C LYS A 20 -2.96 8.54 16.62
N LYS A 21 -3.13 8.19 17.88
CA LYS A 21 -2.34 8.76 18.97
C LYS A 21 -0.85 8.41 18.83
N GLU A 22 -0.51 7.17 18.52
CA GLU A 22 0.88 6.76 18.29
C GLU A 22 1.54 7.57 17.16
N ILE A 23 0.83 7.81 16.05
CA ILE A 23 1.32 8.60 14.92
C ILE A 23 1.54 10.07 15.31
N ILE A 24 0.61 10.67 16.06
CA ILE A 24 0.75 12.04 16.58
C ILE A 24 1.93 12.14 17.54
N ASP A 25 2.11 11.17 18.44
CA ASP A 25 3.21 11.12 19.40
C ASP A 25 4.59 10.99 18.70
N LEU A 26 4.62 10.42 17.47
CA LEU A 26 5.80 10.41 16.61
C LEU A 26 6.05 11.75 15.90
N GLY A 27 5.11 12.71 16.00
CA GLY A 27 5.23 14.05 15.42
C GLY A 27 4.66 14.19 14.01
N TYR A 28 3.79 13.27 13.56
CA TYR A 28 3.20 13.33 12.22
C TYR A 28 1.74 13.77 12.23
N GLU A 29 1.36 14.47 11.15
CA GLU A 29 0.01 14.99 10.95
C GLU A 29 -0.90 13.92 10.35
N ILE A 30 -2.11 13.77 10.93
CA ILE A 30 -3.13 12.86 10.43
C ILE A 30 -3.89 13.52 9.27
N SER A 31 -3.92 12.83 8.14
CA SER A 31 -4.69 13.24 6.95
C SER A 31 -6.12 12.67 6.99
N LEU A 32 -6.28 11.38 7.33
CA LEU A 32 -7.58 10.70 7.29
C LEU A 32 -7.62 9.54 8.28
N VAL A 33 -8.77 9.35 8.93
CA VAL A 33 -9.05 8.16 9.75
C VAL A 33 -10.27 7.46 9.16
N GLU A 34 -10.10 6.17 8.84
CA GLU A 34 -11.16 5.30 8.31
C GLU A 34 -11.18 4.00 9.11
N ASP A 35 -12.26 3.24 8.98
CA ASP A 35 -12.37 1.94 9.62
C ASP A 35 -11.20 1.02 9.22
N GLY A 36 -10.41 0.60 10.21
CA GLY A 36 -9.27 -0.29 10.05
C GLY A 36 -7.99 0.36 9.47
N ARG A 37 -7.92 1.69 9.35
CA ARG A 37 -6.69 2.36 8.89
C ARG A 37 -6.61 3.84 9.26
N VAL A 38 -5.39 4.33 9.39
CA VAL A 38 -5.08 5.74 9.59
C VAL A 38 -4.11 6.20 8.51
N THR A 39 -4.41 7.32 7.85
CA THR A 39 -3.54 7.96 6.86
C THR A 39 -2.91 9.22 7.46
N PHE A 40 -1.61 9.38 7.25
CA PHE A 40 -0.84 10.50 7.79
C PHE A 40 0.18 11.02 6.78
N LEU A 41 0.66 12.23 6.99
CA LEU A 41 1.68 12.86 6.15
C LEU A 41 3.08 12.63 6.72
N GLY A 42 4.02 12.25 5.87
CA GLY A 42 5.41 12.04 6.28
C GLY A 42 6.38 12.02 5.10
N ASP A 43 7.66 12.12 5.41
CA ASP A 43 8.78 12.02 4.47
C ASP A 43 9.40 10.60 4.50
N ASP A 44 10.56 10.45 3.87
CA ASP A 44 11.31 9.18 3.86
C ASP A 44 11.66 8.71 5.28
N GLU A 45 12.01 9.66 6.19
CA GLU A 45 12.27 9.37 7.59
C GLU A 45 11.02 8.84 8.29
N ALA A 46 9.85 9.38 7.97
CA ALA A 46 8.58 8.94 8.53
C ALA A 46 8.26 7.47 8.18
N ILE A 47 8.60 7.02 6.97
CA ILE A 47 8.46 5.61 6.59
C ILE A 47 9.29 4.72 7.53
N CYS A 48 10.56 5.06 7.72
CA CYS A 48 11.46 4.30 8.60
C CYS A 48 10.97 4.32 10.05
N ARG A 49 10.67 5.50 10.59
CA ARG A 49 10.24 5.67 11.99
C ARG A 49 8.91 4.97 12.27
N ALA A 50 7.94 5.08 11.37
CA ALA A 50 6.65 4.39 11.51
C ALA A 50 6.84 2.86 11.51
N ASN A 51 7.68 2.30 10.63
CA ASN A 51 7.98 0.87 10.62
C ASN A 51 8.68 0.38 11.90
N VAL A 52 9.45 1.23 12.56
CA VAL A 52 10.16 0.87 13.81
C VAL A 52 9.28 1.06 15.04
N PHE A 53 8.55 2.15 15.15
CA PHE A 53 7.95 2.59 16.41
C PHE A 53 6.44 2.32 16.52
N LEU A 54 5.67 2.21 15.42
CA LEU A 54 4.25 1.91 15.53
C LEU A 54 4.02 0.48 16.04
N ARG A 55 3.18 0.34 17.06
CA ARG A 55 2.91 -0.94 17.74
C ARG A 55 1.55 -1.53 17.39
N THR A 56 0.58 -0.67 17.04
CA THR A 56 -0.78 -1.08 16.72
C THR A 56 -1.05 -1.14 15.22
N ALA A 57 -0.13 -0.66 14.37
CA ALA A 57 -0.19 -0.82 12.93
C ALA A 57 0.23 -2.24 12.52
N GLU A 58 -0.46 -2.81 11.53
CA GLU A 58 -0.06 -4.06 10.90
C GLU A 58 1.11 -3.86 9.91
N ARG A 59 1.09 -2.74 9.21
CA ARG A 59 2.05 -2.35 8.17
C ARG A 59 2.10 -0.84 8.02
N VAL A 60 3.08 -0.38 7.26
CA VAL A 60 3.16 0.99 6.75
C VAL A 60 3.16 0.92 5.22
N LEU A 61 2.22 1.61 4.58
CA LEU A 61 2.05 1.61 3.14
C LEU A 61 2.26 3.01 2.58
N LEU A 62 3.00 3.13 1.50
CA LEU A 62 3.16 4.37 0.74
C LEU A 62 2.03 4.49 -0.27
N LYS A 63 1.15 5.48 -0.14
CA LYS A 63 0.09 5.74 -1.13
C LYS A 63 0.71 6.28 -2.41
N VAL A 64 0.48 5.57 -3.51
CA VAL A 64 1.03 5.95 -4.83
C VAL A 64 -0.02 6.56 -5.76
N GLY A 65 -1.30 6.35 -5.49
CA GLY A 65 -2.38 6.95 -6.26
C GLY A 65 -3.77 6.65 -5.71
N SER A 66 -4.73 7.47 -6.16
CA SER A 66 -6.15 7.24 -5.90
C SER A 66 -6.97 7.78 -7.06
N PHE A 67 -7.98 7.03 -7.50
CA PHE A 67 -8.86 7.39 -8.61
C PHE A 67 -10.20 6.66 -8.49
N ARG A 68 -11.22 7.12 -9.22
CA ARG A 68 -12.52 6.45 -9.28
C ARG A 68 -12.52 5.41 -10.40
N ALA A 69 -13.11 4.23 -10.15
CA ALA A 69 -13.31 3.20 -11.14
C ALA A 69 -14.59 2.39 -10.83
N GLU A 70 -15.53 2.42 -11.75
CA GLU A 70 -16.77 1.65 -11.71
C GLU A 70 -16.75 0.47 -12.68
N THR A 71 -15.81 0.50 -13.64
CA THR A 71 -15.59 -0.53 -14.66
C THR A 71 -14.15 -1.00 -14.66
N PHE A 72 -13.91 -2.18 -15.22
CA PHE A 72 -12.55 -2.71 -15.39
C PHE A 72 -11.69 -1.88 -16.35
N GLU A 73 -12.31 -1.20 -17.32
CA GLU A 73 -11.58 -0.29 -18.21
C GLU A 73 -11.12 0.96 -17.45
N GLU A 74 -11.97 1.56 -16.63
CA GLU A 74 -11.59 2.69 -15.77
C GLU A 74 -10.50 2.29 -14.76
N LEU A 75 -10.59 1.08 -14.19
CA LEU A 75 -9.55 0.53 -13.33
C LEU A 75 -8.21 0.40 -14.06
N PHE A 76 -8.25 -0.11 -15.29
CA PHE A 76 -7.07 -0.26 -16.13
C PHE A 76 -6.44 1.10 -16.47
N GLN A 77 -7.22 2.05 -16.97
CA GLN A 77 -6.72 3.37 -17.36
C GLN A 77 -6.23 4.18 -16.16
N GLY A 78 -6.95 4.16 -15.05
CA GLY A 78 -6.53 4.82 -13.80
C GLY A 78 -5.22 4.24 -13.25
N THR A 79 -5.07 2.92 -13.28
CA THR A 79 -3.82 2.25 -12.88
C THR A 79 -2.66 2.59 -13.81
N LYS A 80 -2.91 2.61 -15.12
CA LYS A 80 -1.91 2.95 -16.15
C LYS A 80 -1.45 4.41 -16.07
N ALA A 81 -2.31 5.32 -15.58
CA ALA A 81 -2.00 6.73 -15.42
C ALA A 81 -1.00 7.01 -14.28
N ILE A 82 -0.86 6.11 -13.31
CA ILE A 82 0.12 6.25 -12.22
C ILE A 82 1.53 6.14 -12.79
N PRO A 83 2.46 7.05 -12.42
CA PRO A 83 3.84 7.05 -12.91
C PRO A 83 4.67 5.98 -12.18
N TRP A 84 4.45 4.70 -12.49
CA TRP A 84 5.08 3.55 -11.83
C TRP A 84 6.60 3.58 -11.90
N GLU A 85 7.17 4.14 -12.96
CA GLU A 85 8.60 4.32 -13.18
C GLU A 85 9.30 5.22 -12.13
N GLU A 86 8.53 6.04 -11.40
CA GLU A 86 9.05 6.84 -10.27
C GLU A 86 9.22 6.01 -8.99
N TYR A 87 8.55 4.87 -8.90
CA TYR A 87 8.50 4.04 -7.70
C TYR A 87 9.21 2.70 -7.86
N ILE A 88 9.17 2.12 -9.05
CA ILE A 88 9.63 0.76 -9.32
C ILE A 88 10.68 0.80 -10.42
N PRO A 89 11.93 0.37 -10.14
CA PRO A 89 12.98 0.28 -11.17
C PRO A 89 12.67 -0.82 -12.20
N GLN A 90 13.40 -0.80 -13.29
CA GLN A 90 13.21 -1.70 -14.45
C GLN A 90 13.30 -3.19 -14.08
N ASP A 91 14.17 -3.56 -13.14
CA ASP A 91 14.39 -4.92 -12.64
C ASP A 91 13.48 -5.30 -11.47
N GLY A 92 12.69 -4.35 -10.95
CA GLY A 92 11.82 -4.54 -9.80
C GLY A 92 10.75 -5.61 -10.01
N LYS A 93 10.56 -6.47 -9.03
CA LYS A 93 9.47 -7.46 -8.99
C LYS A 93 8.25 -6.84 -8.35
N PHE A 94 7.16 -6.68 -9.09
CA PHE A 94 5.94 -6.01 -8.62
C PHE A 94 4.68 -6.84 -8.85
N TRP A 95 3.78 -6.79 -7.90
CA TRP A 95 2.47 -7.45 -7.98
C TRP A 95 1.48 -6.84 -6.99
N VAL A 96 0.20 -7.03 -7.24
CA VAL A 96 -0.85 -6.68 -6.28
C VAL A 96 -0.99 -7.83 -5.28
N ALA A 97 -0.42 -7.68 -4.09
CA ALA A 97 -0.40 -8.72 -3.06
C ALA A 97 -1.78 -8.90 -2.40
N LYS A 98 -2.55 -7.82 -2.25
CA LYS A 98 -3.90 -7.85 -1.69
C LYS A 98 -4.78 -6.79 -2.34
N ALA A 99 -5.97 -7.19 -2.75
CA ALA A 99 -7.04 -6.28 -3.13
C ALA A 99 -8.23 -6.50 -2.20
N SER A 100 -8.86 -5.42 -1.77
CA SER A 100 -10.11 -5.44 -1.02
C SER A 100 -11.13 -4.54 -1.68
N SER A 101 -12.39 -4.98 -1.74
CA SER A 101 -13.47 -4.19 -2.31
C SER A 101 -14.67 -4.18 -1.37
N ILE A 102 -15.13 -2.99 -1.00
CA ILE A 102 -16.26 -2.78 -0.10
C ILE A 102 -17.18 -1.75 -0.75
N LYS A 103 -18.47 -2.08 -0.87
CA LYS A 103 -19.51 -1.20 -1.43
C LYS A 103 -19.14 -0.61 -2.80
N SER A 104 -18.48 -1.41 -3.65
CA SER A 104 -18.02 -1.01 -4.97
C SER A 104 -18.56 -1.95 -6.05
N LYS A 105 -18.68 -1.45 -7.28
CA LYS A 105 -19.15 -2.24 -8.43
C LYS A 105 -18.17 -3.34 -8.82
N LEU A 106 -16.89 -3.07 -8.72
CA LEU A 106 -15.83 -4.06 -8.91
C LEU A 106 -15.61 -4.83 -7.61
N PHE A 107 -16.08 -6.06 -7.53
CA PHE A 107 -16.10 -6.86 -6.30
C PHE A 107 -15.14 -8.06 -6.30
N SER A 108 -14.58 -8.45 -7.47
CA SER A 108 -13.67 -9.61 -7.58
C SER A 108 -12.20 -9.19 -7.32
N PRO A 109 -11.60 -9.55 -6.16
CA PRO A 109 -10.20 -9.20 -5.88
C PRO A 109 -9.21 -9.77 -6.89
N SER A 110 -9.44 -11.00 -7.39
CA SER A 110 -8.57 -11.66 -8.37
C SER A 110 -8.57 -10.95 -9.72
N ASP A 111 -9.74 -10.48 -10.18
CA ASP A 111 -9.82 -9.72 -11.43
C ASP A 111 -9.18 -8.35 -11.30
N ILE A 112 -9.40 -7.68 -10.17
CA ILE A 112 -8.74 -6.40 -9.84
C ILE A 112 -7.22 -6.57 -9.90
N GLN A 113 -6.67 -7.58 -9.23
CA GLN A 113 -5.23 -7.85 -9.22
C GLN A 113 -4.67 -8.10 -10.63
N ARG A 114 -5.35 -8.93 -11.42
CA ARG A 114 -4.95 -9.27 -12.79
C ARG A 114 -4.95 -8.07 -13.71
N ILE A 115 -6.02 -7.26 -13.67
CA ILE A 115 -6.18 -6.08 -14.54
C ILE A 115 -5.16 -5.00 -14.15
N MET A 116 -4.97 -4.76 -12.87
CA MET A 116 -3.98 -3.79 -12.41
C MET A 116 -2.55 -4.21 -12.77
N LYS A 117 -2.18 -5.49 -12.60
CA LYS A 117 -0.85 -5.98 -13.02
C LYS A 117 -0.64 -5.75 -14.51
N LYS A 118 -1.65 -6.02 -15.35
CA LYS A 118 -1.57 -5.77 -16.81
C LYS A 118 -1.36 -4.29 -17.12
N ALA A 119 -2.11 -3.40 -16.46
CA ALA A 119 -2.00 -1.95 -16.66
C ALA A 119 -0.62 -1.41 -16.26
N MET A 120 -0.09 -1.87 -15.13
CA MET A 120 1.27 -1.55 -14.67
C MET A 120 2.32 -1.98 -15.69
N VAL A 121 2.24 -3.22 -16.16
CA VAL A 121 3.16 -3.76 -17.18
C VAL A 121 3.13 -2.91 -18.46
N GLU A 122 1.94 -2.53 -18.93
CA GLU A 122 1.83 -1.67 -20.12
C GLU A 122 2.44 -0.29 -19.90
N ARG A 123 2.21 0.33 -18.74
CA ARG A 123 2.82 1.63 -18.42
C ARG A 123 4.34 1.52 -18.41
N MET A 124 4.87 0.56 -17.67
CA MET A 124 6.30 0.41 -17.48
C MET A 124 7.02 -0.01 -18.77
N LYS A 125 6.39 -0.83 -19.64
CA LYS A 125 6.91 -1.10 -20.98
C LYS A 125 7.11 0.17 -21.80
N GLY A 126 6.13 1.06 -21.77
CA GLY A 126 6.22 2.35 -22.44
C GLY A 126 7.29 3.27 -21.84
N ALA A 127 7.37 3.34 -20.51
CA ALA A 127 8.31 4.21 -19.80
C ALA A 127 9.77 3.77 -19.96
N TYR A 128 10.05 2.46 -19.89
CA TYR A 128 11.40 1.89 -19.98
C TYR A 128 11.81 1.46 -21.40
N GLY A 129 10.88 1.44 -22.36
CA GLY A 129 11.16 0.99 -23.74
C GLY A 129 11.53 -0.50 -23.84
N ILE A 130 11.02 -1.35 -22.93
CA ILE A 130 11.31 -2.78 -22.86
C ILE A 130 10.06 -3.62 -23.10
N THR A 131 10.24 -4.84 -23.56
CA THR A 131 9.13 -5.77 -23.80
C THR A 131 9.00 -6.85 -22.72
N TRP A 132 10.07 -7.07 -21.97
CA TRP A 132 10.14 -8.10 -20.91
C TRP A 132 10.83 -7.55 -19.65
N PHE A 133 10.31 -7.94 -18.47
CA PHE A 133 10.84 -7.56 -17.17
C PHE A 133 11.56 -8.76 -16.56
N PRO A 134 12.83 -8.63 -16.15
CA PRO A 134 13.56 -9.71 -15.49
C PRO A 134 12.98 -10.10 -14.14
N GLU A 135 12.40 -9.12 -13.42
CA GLU A 135 11.82 -9.31 -12.05
C GLU A 135 12.78 -10.00 -11.08
N ASP A 136 14.09 -9.74 -11.21
CA ASP A 136 15.16 -10.31 -10.38
C ASP A 136 15.70 -9.32 -9.32
N GLY A 137 15.21 -8.08 -9.34
CA GLY A 137 15.52 -7.05 -8.37
C GLY A 137 14.67 -7.08 -7.10
N ALA A 138 14.57 -5.94 -6.43
CA ALA A 138 13.81 -5.79 -5.19
C ALA A 138 12.30 -6.01 -5.41
N SER A 139 11.61 -6.43 -4.34
CA SER A 139 10.18 -6.72 -4.36
C SER A 139 9.35 -5.50 -3.98
N TYR A 140 8.33 -5.21 -4.79
CA TYR A 140 7.38 -4.09 -4.64
C TYR A 140 5.95 -4.61 -4.55
N PRO A 141 5.53 -5.20 -3.41
CA PRO A 141 4.17 -5.66 -3.22
C PRO A 141 3.22 -4.48 -3.04
N LEU A 142 2.09 -4.53 -3.74
CA LEU A 142 1.06 -3.50 -3.69
C LEU A 142 -0.17 -3.98 -2.93
N ARG A 143 -0.84 -3.04 -2.27
CA ARG A 143 -2.16 -3.22 -1.67
C ARG A 143 -3.15 -2.25 -2.28
N VAL A 144 -4.34 -2.75 -2.57
CA VAL A 144 -5.38 -2.01 -3.25
C VAL A 144 -6.65 -2.05 -2.40
N PHE A 145 -7.20 -0.87 -2.17
CA PHE A 145 -8.44 -0.69 -1.44
C PHE A 145 -9.47 -0.04 -2.36
N LEU A 146 -10.57 -0.74 -2.62
CA LEU A 146 -11.74 -0.17 -3.27
C LEU A 146 -12.81 0.09 -2.21
N TYR A 147 -13.24 1.34 -2.11
CA TYR A 147 -14.33 1.73 -1.23
C TYR A 147 -15.22 2.74 -1.94
N LYS A 148 -16.51 2.41 -2.11
CA LYS A 148 -17.48 3.25 -2.83
C LYS A 148 -16.97 3.69 -4.23
N ASP A 149 -16.44 2.73 -4.98
CA ASP A 149 -15.86 2.90 -6.31
C ASP A 149 -14.59 3.80 -6.38
N VAL A 150 -14.03 4.17 -5.23
CA VAL A 150 -12.72 4.84 -5.17
C VAL A 150 -11.63 3.81 -4.93
N VAL A 151 -10.67 3.76 -5.84
CA VAL A 151 -9.49 2.92 -5.79
C VAL A 151 -8.37 3.69 -5.08
N THR A 152 -7.82 3.13 -4.04
CA THR A 152 -6.59 3.62 -3.40
C THR A 152 -5.50 2.57 -3.58
N VAL A 153 -4.39 2.98 -4.16
CA VAL A 153 -3.25 2.10 -4.45
C VAL A 153 -2.09 2.50 -3.55
N ALA A 154 -1.53 1.52 -2.85
CA ALA A 154 -0.43 1.75 -1.93
C ALA A 154 0.64 0.66 -2.05
N MET A 155 1.90 1.05 -1.92
CA MET A 155 3.06 0.17 -1.92
C MET A 155 3.40 -0.25 -0.48
N ASP A 156 3.63 -1.53 -0.25
CA ASP A 156 4.01 -2.06 1.06
C ASP A 156 5.49 -1.76 1.34
N THR A 157 5.75 -1.03 2.44
CA THR A 157 7.11 -0.67 2.87
C THR A 157 7.62 -1.51 4.05
N SER A 158 6.78 -2.41 4.57
CA SER A 158 7.09 -3.17 5.80
C SER A 158 7.70 -4.55 5.53
N GLY A 159 7.45 -5.13 4.36
CA GLY A 159 7.81 -6.53 4.10
C GLY A 159 6.94 -7.49 4.94
N ASP A 160 7.50 -8.04 6.02
CA ASP A 160 6.73 -8.80 7.00
C ASP A 160 5.82 -7.90 7.85
N SER A 161 4.74 -8.48 8.37
CA SER A 161 3.83 -7.74 9.27
C SER A 161 4.58 -7.27 10.53
N LEU A 162 4.27 -6.06 11.00
CA LEU A 162 5.03 -5.40 12.06
C LEU A 162 5.05 -6.15 13.40
N HIS A 163 4.06 -7.01 13.67
CA HIS A 163 4.08 -7.88 14.86
C HIS A 163 5.20 -8.93 14.83
N LYS A 164 5.84 -9.18 13.67
CA LYS A 164 6.94 -10.14 13.50
C LYS A 164 8.34 -9.51 13.63
N ARG A 165 8.46 -8.30 14.16
CA ARG A 165 9.73 -7.56 14.26
C ARG A 165 10.82 -8.16 15.18
N GLY A 166 10.67 -9.42 15.60
CA GLY A 166 11.73 -10.13 16.32
C GLY A 166 11.83 -9.88 17.83
N TYR A 167 11.02 -8.98 18.41
CA TYR A 167 10.99 -8.78 19.86
C TYR A 167 10.24 -9.88 20.61
N ARG A 168 9.49 -10.74 19.92
CA ARG A 168 8.86 -11.95 20.48
C ARG A 168 9.80 -13.12 20.30
N THR A 169 10.49 -13.49 21.35
CA THR A 169 11.42 -14.64 21.35
C THR A 169 10.69 -15.98 21.55
N LEU A 170 9.53 -15.96 22.21
CA LEU A 170 8.69 -17.12 22.46
C LEU A 170 7.36 -16.97 21.72
N THR A 171 7.06 -17.92 20.83
CA THR A 171 5.81 -17.95 20.08
C THR A 171 5.07 -19.28 20.28
N SER A 172 3.75 -19.24 20.41
CA SER A 172 2.87 -20.41 20.39
C SER A 172 2.34 -20.68 18.98
N LYS A 173 1.60 -21.80 18.80
CA LYS A 173 0.96 -22.13 17.51
C LYS A 173 -0.06 -21.09 17.04
N ALA A 174 -0.65 -20.32 17.94
CA ALA A 174 -1.62 -19.26 17.66
C ALA A 174 -1.34 -18.05 18.57
N PRO A 175 -0.26 -17.26 18.28
CA PRO A 175 0.05 -16.08 19.08
C PRO A 175 -1.01 -14.99 18.86
N ILE A 176 -1.30 -14.24 19.90
CA ILE A 176 -2.08 -12.99 19.80
C ILE A 176 -1.23 -11.99 19.03
N THR A 177 -1.78 -11.44 17.97
CA THR A 177 -1.13 -10.42 17.11
C THR A 177 -1.33 -9.02 17.66
#